data_828cc10ea96b57d43dbada5713b06470
#
_entry.id   828cc10ea96b57d43dbada5713b06470
#
_cell.length_a   1.000
_cell.length_b   1.000
_cell.length_c   1.000
_cell.angle_alpha   90.00
_cell.angle_beta   90.00
_cell.angle_gamma   90.00
#
_symmetry.space_group_name_H-M   'P 1'
#
loop_
_entity.id
_entity.type
_entity.pdbx_description
1 polymer ?
#
loop_
_entity_poly.entity_id
_entity_poly.type
_entity_poly.pdbx_seq_one_letter_code
_entity_poly.pdbx_strand_id
1 'polypeptide(L)'
;QFGTRLEGGKDSASPRYIHTYLQPYVSTLVPSDDFDCLNYRDDDGVSVEPDWYCPVLPMILINGCRGIGTGYSTFVPSYNPADLKNAILEWLKSGSGLEREFVPYTRGFKGSISKVNAKEFCVKGLWKVEKDLMTITELPVGTWTSDFRETLEKMVASDIIKDYTDTSTDTDILVKVKLGAAGSAPVEKVLTDKIKLTNMHLFNSDCVIKKYDSPNEILDEFVAVRLDMYGQRRDYMLQAMRNKLPYHENVVRFIRQQCEKEPLPDLRRKTPEECDSMLEKQKFARISDSFDYLMNLPIASLTLKNATKHEKDLEDLREKIKLLESTTPKQMWNAELEKLRAI
;
A
#
# COMPACT_ATOMS: atom_id res chain seq x y z
N GLN A 1 19.32 -11.61 -11.28
CA GLN A 1 19.68 -10.20 -11.41
C GLN A 1 18.43 -9.37 -11.69
N PHE A 2 18.20 -8.29 -10.91
CA PHE A 2 17.03 -7.40 -11.07
C PHE A 2 17.28 -6.21 -12.00
N GLY A 3 18.40 -6.20 -12.69
CA GLY A 3 18.87 -5.09 -13.50
C GLY A 3 19.77 -4.14 -12.72
N THR A 4 20.54 -3.36 -13.46
CA THR A 4 21.50 -2.42 -12.90
C THR A 4 21.23 -0.99 -13.38
N ARG A 5 21.88 -0.03 -12.75
CA ARG A 5 21.85 1.36 -13.15
C ARG A 5 22.59 1.59 -14.47
N LEU A 6 23.47 0.69 -14.86
CA LEU A 6 24.20 0.78 -16.13
C LEU A 6 23.26 0.85 -17.32
N GLU A 7 22.24 -0.01 -17.32
CA GLU A 7 21.27 -0.18 -18.40
C GLU A 7 19.84 0.27 -18.04
N GLY A 8 19.65 0.86 -16.86
CA GLY A 8 18.32 1.24 -16.40
C GLY A 8 17.37 0.07 -16.19
N GLY A 9 17.90 -1.05 -15.78
CA GLY A 9 17.14 -2.27 -15.55
C GLY A 9 16.87 -3.12 -16.80
N LYS A 10 17.25 -2.69 -18.01
CA LYS A 10 17.07 -3.47 -19.25
C LYS A 10 17.86 -4.78 -19.24
N ASP A 11 18.93 -4.84 -18.46
CA ASP A 11 19.78 -6.00 -18.21
C ASP A 11 19.22 -6.96 -17.14
N SER A 12 17.97 -6.78 -16.71
CA SER A 12 17.32 -7.69 -15.76
C SER A 12 17.08 -9.07 -16.38
N ALA A 13 17.21 -10.10 -15.55
CA ALA A 13 16.83 -11.45 -15.96
C ALA A 13 15.29 -11.53 -16.12
N SER A 14 14.84 -12.49 -16.94
CA SER A 14 13.39 -12.74 -17.09
C SER A 14 12.77 -13.08 -15.72
N PRO A 15 11.57 -12.58 -15.40
CA PRO A 15 10.93 -12.77 -14.10
C PRO A 15 10.83 -14.24 -13.63
N ARG A 16 10.70 -15.19 -14.57
CA ARG A 16 10.64 -16.63 -14.26
C ARG A 16 11.93 -17.22 -13.67
N TYR A 17 13.05 -16.48 -13.74
CA TYR A 17 14.35 -16.90 -13.19
C TYR A 17 14.70 -16.15 -11.91
N ILE A 18 13.84 -15.26 -11.44
CA ILE A 18 14.10 -14.42 -10.28
C ILE A 18 13.13 -14.79 -9.16
N HIS A 19 13.68 -15.08 -7.98
CA HIS A 19 12.90 -15.27 -6.77
C HIS A 19 12.80 -13.95 -5.99
N THR A 20 11.64 -13.70 -5.40
CA THR A 20 11.39 -12.51 -4.57
C THR A 20 10.55 -12.90 -3.36
N TYR A 21 10.42 -11.99 -2.41
CA TYR A 21 9.58 -12.13 -1.24
C TYR A 21 8.95 -10.78 -0.88
N LEU A 22 7.86 -10.84 -0.14
CA LEU A 22 7.20 -9.62 0.35
C LEU A 22 8.05 -8.99 1.47
N GLN A 23 8.25 -7.69 1.37
CA GLN A 23 8.93 -6.94 2.42
C GLN A 23 8.06 -6.89 3.70
N PRO A 24 8.66 -6.87 4.91
CA PRO A 24 7.90 -6.90 6.15
C PRO A 24 6.87 -5.77 6.31
N TYR A 25 7.12 -4.60 5.71
CA TYR A 25 6.19 -3.46 5.78
C TYR A 25 4.93 -3.64 4.92
N VAL A 26 4.89 -4.62 3.99
CA VAL A 26 3.76 -4.81 3.09
C VAL A 26 2.48 -5.11 3.86
N SER A 27 2.55 -5.92 4.93
CA SER A 27 1.40 -6.22 5.79
C SER A 27 0.82 -4.99 6.52
N THR A 28 1.65 -3.96 6.74
CA THR A 28 1.19 -2.67 7.29
C THR A 28 0.67 -1.74 6.20
N LEU A 29 1.25 -1.83 5.00
CA LEU A 29 0.87 -1.01 3.87
C LEU A 29 -0.45 -1.49 3.23
N VAL A 30 -0.69 -2.79 3.20
CA VAL A 30 -1.92 -3.44 2.71
C VAL A 30 -2.47 -4.31 3.83
N PRO A 31 -3.30 -3.73 4.72
CA PRO A 31 -3.85 -4.46 5.86
C PRO A 31 -4.78 -5.59 5.43
N SER A 32 -4.61 -6.78 6.03
CA SER A 32 -5.47 -7.94 5.77
C SER A 32 -6.93 -7.71 6.17
N ASP A 33 -7.18 -6.80 7.11
CA ASP A 33 -8.53 -6.44 7.57
C ASP A 33 -9.41 -5.81 6.46
N ASP A 34 -8.79 -5.33 5.38
CA ASP A 34 -9.50 -4.82 4.20
C ASP A 34 -10.01 -5.94 3.28
N PHE A 35 -9.42 -7.14 3.33
CA PHE A 35 -9.64 -8.19 2.33
C PHE A 35 -11.09 -8.65 2.27
N ASP A 36 -11.77 -8.72 3.39
CA ASP A 36 -13.18 -9.08 3.45
C ASP A 36 -14.13 -8.03 2.83
N CYS A 37 -13.62 -6.84 2.53
CA CYS A 37 -14.37 -5.74 1.94
C CYS A 37 -14.06 -5.52 0.45
N LEU A 38 -13.14 -6.32 -0.15
CA LEU A 38 -12.76 -6.21 -1.55
C LEU A 38 -13.69 -7.01 -2.45
N ASN A 39 -13.84 -6.56 -3.69
CA ASN A 39 -14.54 -7.29 -4.74
C ASN A 39 -13.56 -8.22 -5.43
N TYR A 40 -13.76 -9.53 -5.26
CA TYR A 40 -12.93 -10.55 -5.88
C TYR A 40 -13.50 -10.97 -7.23
N ARG A 41 -12.62 -11.20 -8.17
CA ARG A 41 -12.97 -11.76 -9.48
C ARG A 41 -13.21 -13.25 -9.37
N ASP A 42 -14.13 -13.74 -10.17
CA ASP A 42 -14.39 -15.16 -10.34
C ASP A 42 -13.81 -15.60 -11.68
N ASP A 43 -13.03 -16.67 -11.67
CA ASP A 43 -12.48 -17.32 -12.85
C ASP A 43 -12.91 -18.81 -12.82
N ASP A 44 -13.90 -19.15 -13.62
CA ASP A 44 -14.51 -20.50 -13.69
C ASP A 44 -14.93 -21.09 -12.33
N GLY A 45 -15.53 -20.26 -11.45
CA GLY A 45 -15.99 -20.65 -10.13
C GLY A 45 -14.90 -20.66 -9.05
N VAL A 46 -13.71 -20.16 -9.36
CA VAL A 46 -12.61 -19.97 -8.41
C VAL A 46 -12.42 -18.47 -8.16
N SER A 47 -12.52 -18.07 -6.88
CA SER A 47 -12.18 -16.71 -6.49
C SER A 47 -10.68 -16.49 -6.64
N VAL A 48 -10.30 -15.49 -7.45
CA VAL A 48 -8.91 -15.11 -7.74
C VAL A 48 -8.57 -13.75 -7.08
N GLU A 49 -7.76 -12.90 -7.73
CA GLU A 49 -7.40 -11.60 -7.16
C GLU A 49 -8.60 -10.64 -7.11
N PRO A 50 -8.58 -9.64 -6.21
CA PRO A 50 -9.57 -8.58 -6.20
C PRO A 50 -9.37 -7.63 -7.39
N ASP A 51 -10.40 -6.85 -7.73
CA ASP A 51 -10.32 -5.84 -8.78
C ASP A 51 -9.16 -4.85 -8.55
N TRP A 52 -8.92 -4.49 -7.30
CA TRP A 52 -7.80 -3.66 -6.85
C TRP A 52 -7.59 -3.77 -5.33
N TYR A 53 -6.37 -3.46 -4.89
CA TYR A 53 -6.05 -3.29 -3.48
C TYR A 53 -6.04 -1.81 -3.12
N CYS A 54 -6.41 -1.48 -1.87
CA CYS A 54 -6.37 -0.12 -1.35
C CYS A 54 -5.27 0.03 -0.28
N PRO A 55 -4.02 0.36 -0.65
CA PRO A 55 -2.96 0.55 0.32
C PRO A 55 -3.22 1.72 1.27
N VAL A 56 -2.52 1.77 2.40
CA VAL A 56 -2.59 2.87 3.38
C VAL A 56 -2.01 4.18 2.84
N LEU A 57 -1.10 4.08 1.85
CA LEU A 57 -0.48 5.21 1.14
C LEU A 57 -0.67 5.05 -0.38
N PRO A 58 -0.72 6.16 -1.14
CA PRO A 58 -0.90 6.14 -2.59
C PRO A 58 0.35 5.60 -3.30
N MET A 59 0.38 4.30 -3.58
CA MET A 59 1.54 3.62 -4.17
C MET A 59 1.92 4.17 -5.53
N ILE A 60 0.96 4.69 -6.29
CA ILE A 60 1.24 5.32 -7.58
C ILE A 60 2.12 6.57 -7.45
N LEU A 61 1.97 7.34 -6.37
CA LEU A 61 2.80 8.50 -6.10
C LEU A 61 4.14 8.11 -5.45
N ILE A 62 4.24 6.95 -4.79
CA ILE A 62 5.49 6.46 -4.21
C ILE A 62 6.39 5.85 -5.28
N ASN A 63 5.84 4.96 -6.09
CA ASN A 63 6.60 4.23 -7.12
C ASN A 63 6.77 5.05 -8.40
N GLY A 64 5.86 5.98 -8.65
CA GLY A 64 5.72 6.59 -9.96
C GLY A 64 5.20 5.59 -11.01
N CYS A 65 4.97 6.07 -12.20
CA CYS A 65 4.58 5.23 -13.34
C CYS A 65 5.07 5.84 -14.65
N ARG A 66 5.56 4.99 -15.54
CA ARG A 66 5.85 5.35 -16.93
C ARG A 66 5.35 4.23 -17.83
N GLY A 67 4.45 4.56 -18.74
CA GLY A 67 3.88 3.57 -19.64
C GLY A 67 3.43 4.17 -20.97
N ILE A 68 3.42 3.32 -21.99
CA ILE A 68 2.96 3.65 -23.34
C ILE A 68 1.92 2.59 -23.71
N GLY A 69 0.74 3.03 -24.13
CA GLY A 69 -0.33 2.19 -24.62
C GLY A 69 -0.82 2.67 -25.99
N THR A 70 -1.77 1.96 -26.57
CA THR A 70 -2.38 2.38 -27.85
C THR A 70 -3.24 3.64 -27.63
N GLY A 71 -2.80 4.77 -28.18
CA GLY A 71 -3.49 6.06 -28.07
C GLY A 71 -3.27 6.81 -26.76
N TYR A 72 -2.59 6.21 -25.76
CA TYR A 72 -2.32 6.83 -24.48
C TYR A 72 -0.88 6.62 -24.04
N SER A 73 -0.37 7.56 -23.28
CA SER A 73 0.86 7.39 -22.51
C SER A 73 0.67 8.01 -21.14
N THR A 74 1.45 7.56 -20.16
CA THR A 74 1.44 8.13 -18.82
C THR A 74 2.84 8.31 -18.29
N PHE A 75 3.03 9.36 -17.52
CA PHE A 75 4.23 9.57 -16.72
C PHE A 75 3.84 10.25 -15.42
N VAL A 76 3.96 9.52 -14.32
CA VAL A 76 3.79 10.03 -12.96
C VAL A 76 5.13 9.92 -12.26
N PRO A 77 5.75 11.01 -11.82
CA PRO A 77 6.99 10.92 -11.06
C PRO A 77 6.74 10.32 -9.67
N SER A 78 7.79 9.76 -9.08
CA SER A 78 7.78 9.31 -7.69
C SER A 78 7.99 10.47 -6.72
N TYR A 79 7.41 10.33 -5.52
CA TYR A 79 7.48 11.30 -4.42
C TYR A 79 7.94 10.62 -3.14
N ASN A 80 8.45 11.41 -2.20
CA ASN A 80 8.93 10.89 -0.92
C ASN A 80 7.73 10.35 -0.10
N PRO A 81 7.75 9.07 0.31
CA PRO A 81 6.68 8.48 1.12
C PRO A 81 6.42 9.21 2.44
N ALA A 82 7.47 9.77 3.06
CA ALA A 82 7.33 10.54 4.28
C ALA A 82 6.53 11.84 4.07
N ASP A 83 6.73 12.52 2.94
CA ASP A 83 6.00 13.74 2.62
C ASP A 83 4.52 13.44 2.34
N LEU A 84 4.24 12.37 1.62
CA LEU A 84 2.87 11.89 1.38
C LEU A 84 2.17 11.49 2.68
N LYS A 85 2.85 10.72 3.54
CA LYS A 85 2.35 10.36 4.86
C LYS A 85 2.02 11.59 5.70
N ASN A 86 2.94 12.56 5.77
CA ASN A 86 2.75 13.78 6.55
C ASN A 86 1.59 14.62 6.00
N ALA A 87 1.41 14.71 4.69
CA ALA A 87 0.29 15.39 4.07
C ALA A 87 -1.06 14.76 4.47
N ILE A 88 -1.14 13.43 4.42
CA ILE A 88 -2.36 12.70 4.83
C ILE A 88 -2.62 12.87 6.33
N LEU A 89 -1.60 12.77 7.19
CA LEU A 89 -1.74 12.99 8.64
C LEU A 89 -2.24 14.39 8.97
N GLU A 90 -1.74 15.40 8.26
CA GLU A 90 -2.18 16.79 8.40
C GLU A 90 -3.64 16.96 7.97
N TRP A 91 -4.01 16.37 6.81
CA TRP A 91 -5.39 16.37 6.34
C TRP A 91 -6.35 15.64 7.29
N LEU A 92 -5.96 14.51 7.86
CA LEU A 92 -6.76 13.78 8.84
C LEU A 92 -7.07 14.64 10.08
N LYS A 93 -6.15 15.52 10.47
CA LYS A 93 -6.31 16.43 11.62
C LYS A 93 -7.13 17.68 11.30
N SER A 94 -6.84 18.33 10.16
CA SER A 94 -7.42 19.63 9.80
C SER A 94 -8.73 19.52 9.03
N GLY A 95 -8.94 18.41 8.31
CA GLY A 95 -10.07 18.22 7.40
C GLY A 95 -10.01 19.09 6.13
N SER A 96 -8.94 19.89 5.98
CA SER A 96 -8.78 20.84 4.88
C SER A 96 -7.51 20.57 4.08
N GLY A 97 -7.59 20.81 2.78
CA GLY A 97 -6.58 20.94 1.75
C GLY A 97 -5.30 20.13 1.84
N LEU A 98 -5.19 19.20 0.92
CA LEU A 98 -3.92 18.54 0.63
C LEU A 98 -3.05 19.43 -0.30
N GLU A 99 -3.34 20.73 -0.35
CA GLU A 99 -2.60 21.70 -1.17
C GLU A 99 -1.18 21.88 -0.62
N ARG A 100 -0.31 20.99 -1.05
CA ARG A 100 1.11 21.00 -0.72
C ARG A 100 1.91 20.91 -2.01
N GLU A 101 3.04 21.59 -2.04
CA GLU A 101 3.98 21.39 -3.12
C GLU A 101 4.77 20.10 -2.92
N PHE A 102 4.54 19.13 -3.80
CA PHE A 102 5.32 17.90 -3.85
C PHE A 102 6.45 18.02 -4.87
N VAL A 103 7.68 17.85 -4.40
CA VAL A 103 8.87 17.77 -5.27
C VAL A 103 9.11 16.31 -5.64
N PRO A 104 9.29 15.98 -6.94
CA PRO A 104 9.66 14.63 -7.34
C PRO A 104 10.88 14.12 -6.56
N TYR A 105 10.85 12.85 -6.19
CA TYR A 105 11.86 12.22 -5.36
C TYR A 105 12.28 10.88 -5.95
N THR A 106 13.58 10.61 -5.99
CA THR A 106 14.12 9.30 -6.36
C THR A 106 15.07 8.84 -5.28
N ARG A 107 14.82 7.67 -4.74
CA ARG A 107 15.64 7.09 -3.67
C ARG A 107 17.09 6.91 -4.12
N GLY A 108 18.03 7.41 -3.32
CA GLY A 108 19.46 7.31 -3.59
C GLY A 108 20.01 8.32 -4.61
N PHE A 109 19.18 9.16 -5.21
CA PHE A 109 19.65 10.22 -6.10
C PHE A 109 20.41 11.30 -5.31
N LYS A 110 21.64 11.57 -5.75
CA LYS A 110 22.58 12.51 -5.07
C LYS A 110 22.58 13.91 -5.70
N GLY A 111 21.91 14.07 -6.86
CA GLY A 111 21.80 15.36 -7.55
C GLY A 111 20.74 16.27 -6.95
N SER A 112 20.26 17.24 -7.72
CA SER A 112 19.24 18.20 -7.26
C SER A 112 18.02 18.21 -8.17
N ILE A 113 16.84 18.36 -7.56
CA ILE A 113 15.57 18.57 -8.26
C ILE A 113 15.01 19.90 -7.78
N SER A 114 14.78 20.83 -8.70
CA SER A 114 14.29 22.18 -8.42
C SER A 114 13.10 22.53 -9.30
N LYS A 115 12.12 23.23 -8.73
CA LYS A 115 10.94 23.69 -9.47
C LYS A 115 11.32 24.77 -10.48
N VAL A 116 10.84 24.62 -11.71
CA VAL A 116 10.95 25.64 -12.77
C VAL A 116 9.62 26.42 -12.88
N ASN A 117 8.51 25.69 -12.90
CA ASN A 117 7.16 26.23 -12.91
C ASN A 117 6.16 25.21 -12.31
N ALA A 118 4.87 25.52 -12.36
CA ALA A 118 3.84 24.65 -11.76
C ALA A 118 3.80 23.22 -12.33
N LYS A 119 4.26 23.01 -13.55
CA LYS A 119 4.20 21.72 -14.26
C LYS A 119 5.57 21.18 -14.70
N GLU A 120 6.67 21.77 -14.23
CA GLU A 120 8.02 21.40 -14.69
C GLU A 120 9.05 21.54 -13.58
N PHE A 121 9.86 20.51 -13.41
CA PHE A 121 11.02 20.47 -12.52
C PHE A 121 12.30 20.28 -13.33
N CYS A 122 13.37 20.93 -12.92
CA CYS A 122 14.72 20.75 -13.43
C CYS A 122 15.44 19.73 -12.56
N VAL A 123 16.00 18.70 -13.21
CA VAL A 123 16.81 17.66 -12.55
C VAL A 123 18.25 17.83 -12.97
N LYS A 124 19.15 17.98 -12.02
CA LYS A 124 20.58 18.10 -12.29
C LYS A 124 21.35 16.99 -11.64
N GLY A 125 22.25 16.38 -12.39
CA GLY A 125 23.28 15.52 -11.87
C GLY A 125 24.21 16.23 -10.89
N LEU A 126 25.28 15.59 -10.50
CA LEU A 126 26.30 16.16 -9.62
C LEU A 126 27.67 16.10 -10.28
N TRP A 127 28.33 17.23 -10.38
CA TRP A 127 29.66 17.33 -10.97
C TRP A 127 30.50 18.45 -10.34
N LYS A 128 31.81 18.34 -10.55
CA LYS A 128 32.79 19.39 -10.21
C LYS A 128 33.67 19.65 -11.43
N VAL A 129 34.03 20.90 -11.65
CA VAL A 129 34.95 21.30 -12.72
C VAL A 129 36.21 21.87 -12.06
N GLU A 130 37.37 21.26 -12.40
CA GLU A 130 38.68 21.69 -11.94
C GLU A 130 39.57 21.90 -13.17
N LYS A 131 39.77 23.15 -13.54
CA LYS A 131 40.51 23.58 -14.79
C LYS A 131 39.84 22.96 -16.02
N ASP A 132 40.53 22.02 -16.69
CA ASP A 132 40.08 21.33 -17.91
C ASP A 132 39.48 19.91 -17.62
N LEU A 133 39.36 19.53 -16.34
CA LEU A 133 38.81 18.26 -15.92
C LEU A 133 37.46 18.44 -15.25
N MET A 134 36.45 17.74 -15.75
CA MET A 134 35.13 17.66 -15.12
C MET A 134 34.94 16.28 -14.53
N THR A 135 34.66 16.19 -13.22
CA THR A 135 34.37 14.96 -12.51
C THR A 135 32.88 14.87 -12.22
N ILE A 136 32.21 13.85 -12.74
CA ILE A 136 30.77 13.62 -12.62
C ILE A 136 30.57 12.47 -11.66
N THR A 137 29.73 12.69 -10.63
CA THR A 137 29.44 11.71 -9.59
C THR A 137 27.97 11.34 -9.50
N GLU A 138 27.10 12.01 -10.28
CA GLU A 138 25.69 11.67 -10.41
C GLU A 138 25.15 12.10 -11.77
N LEU A 139 24.30 11.25 -12.39
CA LEU A 139 23.57 11.55 -13.62
C LEU A 139 22.13 11.98 -13.30
N PRO A 140 21.47 12.76 -14.17
CA PRO A 140 20.05 13.07 -14.03
C PRO A 140 19.20 11.81 -13.95
N VAL A 141 18.10 11.87 -13.20
CA VAL A 141 17.15 10.76 -13.08
C VAL A 141 16.62 10.38 -14.46
N GLY A 142 16.72 9.10 -14.81
CA GLY A 142 16.31 8.57 -16.12
C GLY A 142 17.42 8.55 -17.18
N THR A 143 18.60 9.09 -16.88
CA THR A 143 19.81 8.94 -17.70
C THR A 143 20.64 7.77 -17.17
N TRP A 144 20.88 6.77 -18.02
CA TRP A 144 21.61 5.56 -17.63
C TRP A 144 23.09 5.66 -18.06
N THR A 145 23.94 4.91 -17.38
CA THR A 145 25.41 5.00 -17.61
C THR A 145 25.78 4.68 -19.05
N SER A 146 25.18 3.66 -19.65
CA SER A 146 25.43 3.26 -21.05
C SER A 146 24.99 4.35 -22.03
N ASP A 147 23.78 4.91 -21.87
CA ASP A 147 23.27 5.98 -22.73
C ASP A 147 24.14 7.25 -22.62
N PHE A 148 24.62 7.54 -21.39
CA PHE A 148 25.52 8.67 -21.16
C PHE A 148 26.90 8.45 -21.80
N ARG A 149 27.45 7.23 -21.70
CA ARG A 149 28.70 6.84 -22.36
C ARG A 149 28.62 7.03 -23.88
N GLU A 150 27.56 6.53 -24.52
CA GLU A 150 27.31 6.73 -25.95
C GLU A 150 27.26 8.23 -26.33
N THR A 151 26.66 9.05 -25.43
CA THR A 151 26.64 10.50 -25.64
C THR A 151 28.03 11.13 -25.58
N LEU A 152 28.86 10.70 -24.60
CA LEU A 152 30.24 11.18 -24.49
C LEU A 152 31.10 10.73 -25.68
N GLU A 153 30.92 9.51 -26.21
CA GLU A 153 31.60 9.04 -27.43
C GLU A 153 31.28 9.94 -28.66
N LYS A 154 29.99 10.30 -28.80
CA LYS A 154 29.57 11.25 -29.84
C LYS A 154 30.21 12.64 -29.66
N MET A 155 30.39 13.09 -28.42
CA MET A 155 31.05 14.38 -28.11
C MET A 155 32.54 14.31 -28.36
N VAL A 156 33.23 13.20 -28.15
CA VAL A 156 34.64 13.00 -28.53
C VAL A 156 34.78 13.01 -30.05
N ALA A 157 33.94 12.24 -30.77
CA ALA A 157 33.95 12.18 -32.23
C ALA A 157 33.69 13.54 -32.89
N SER A 158 32.97 14.45 -32.21
CA SER A 158 32.67 15.80 -32.67
C SER A 158 33.66 16.86 -32.15
N ASP A 159 34.76 16.46 -31.51
CA ASP A 159 35.78 17.32 -30.90
C ASP A 159 35.22 18.35 -29.86
N ILE A 160 34.08 18.05 -29.28
CA ILE A 160 33.45 18.88 -28.21
C ILE A 160 34.20 18.68 -26.90
N ILE A 161 34.56 17.44 -26.59
CA ILE A 161 35.41 17.06 -25.45
C ILE A 161 36.66 16.34 -25.99
N LYS A 162 37.75 16.41 -25.25
CA LYS A 162 39.01 15.77 -25.68
C LYS A 162 39.05 14.29 -25.46
N ASP A 163 38.57 13.87 -24.27
CA ASP A 163 38.62 12.46 -23.82
C ASP A 163 37.75 12.28 -22.59
N TYR A 164 37.40 11.03 -22.23
CA TYR A 164 36.76 10.71 -20.98
C TYR A 164 37.24 9.37 -20.41
N THR A 165 37.11 9.20 -19.13
CA THR A 165 37.34 7.93 -18.42
C THR A 165 36.14 7.61 -17.55
N ASP A 166 35.53 6.44 -17.75
CA ASP A 166 34.42 5.94 -16.95
C ASP A 166 34.90 4.82 -16.02
N THR A 167 34.70 5.02 -14.72
CA THR A 167 34.98 4.05 -13.65
C THR A 167 33.74 3.78 -12.81
N SER A 168 32.56 4.01 -13.41
CA SER A 168 31.28 3.74 -12.74
C SER A 168 31.10 2.24 -12.47
N THR A 169 30.36 1.96 -11.41
CA THR A 169 29.93 0.60 -11.01
C THR A 169 28.44 0.42 -11.26
N ASP A 170 27.90 -0.73 -10.89
CA ASP A 170 26.47 -1.04 -10.95
C ASP A 170 25.60 -0.05 -10.14
N THR A 171 26.18 0.59 -9.14
CA THR A 171 25.49 1.47 -8.18
C THR A 171 25.99 2.91 -8.19
N ASP A 172 27.28 3.12 -8.41
CA ASP A 172 27.90 4.44 -8.28
C ASP A 172 28.42 4.98 -9.62
N ILE A 173 28.23 6.28 -9.82
CA ILE A 173 28.69 6.99 -11.02
C ILE A 173 30.03 7.68 -10.71
N LEU A 174 31.01 7.44 -11.56
CA LEU A 174 32.29 8.17 -11.54
C LEU A 174 32.85 8.29 -12.97
N VAL A 175 32.58 9.41 -13.60
CA VAL A 175 33.09 9.73 -14.95
C VAL A 175 33.93 10.98 -14.89
N LYS A 176 35.13 10.93 -15.50
CA LYS A 176 36.06 12.05 -15.64
C LYS A 176 36.10 12.45 -17.09
N VAL A 177 35.81 13.70 -17.39
CA VAL A 177 35.78 14.24 -18.77
C VAL A 177 36.86 15.30 -18.90
N LYS A 178 37.75 15.14 -19.89
CA LYS A 178 38.69 16.18 -20.28
C LYS A 178 38.02 17.15 -21.26
N LEU A 179 37.84 18.39 -20.80
CA LEU A 179 37.11 19.42 -21.52
C LEU A 179 37.88 19.87 -22.78
N GLY A 180 37.12 20.13 -23.83
CA GLY A 180 37.62 20.75 -25.07
C GLY A 180 37.56 22.27 -25.01
N ALA A 181 37.69 22.92 -26.19
CA ALA A 181 37.64 24.36 -26.32
C ALA A 181 36.25 24.97 -25.94
N ALA A 182 35.19 24.19 -26.06
CA ALA A 182 33.81 24.61 -25.69
C ALA A 182 33.56 24.65 -24.16
N GLY A 183 34.53 24.23 -23.34
CA GLY A 183 34.40 24.19 -21.89
C GLY A 183 33.39 23.14 -21.38
N SER A 184 32.82 23.36 -20.20
CA SER A 184 31.89 22.43 -19.55
C SER A 184 30.45 22.51 -20.06
N ALA A 185 30.03 23.59 -20.66
CA ALA A 185 28.64 23.89 -21.00
C ALA A 185 27.93 22.80 -21.86
N PRO A 186 28.55 22.14 -22.86
CA PRO A 186 27.89 21.06 -23.59
C PRO A 186 27.60 19.83 -22.71
N VAL A 187 28.53 19.48 -21.81
CA VAL A 187 28.38 18.34 -20.90
C VAL A 187 27.35 18.67 -19.81
N GLU A 188 27.35 19.87 -19.24
CA GLU A 188 26.36 20.33 -18.26
C GLU A 188 24.94 20.29 -18.81
N LYS A 189 24.75 20.57 -20.12
CA LYS A 189 23.46 20.48 -20.78
C LYS A 189 22.91 19.05 -20.75
N VAL A 190 23.76 18.04 -20.93
CA VAL A 190 23.37 16.63 -20.85
C VAL A 190 23.14 16.16 -19.42
N LEU A 191 23.83 16.79 -18.47
CA LEU A 191 23.64 16.55 -17.02
C LEU A 191 22.44 17.31 -16.43
N THR A 192 21.62 17.90 -17.27
CA THR A 192 20.42 18.64 -16.86
C THR A 192 19.24 18.15 -17.69
N ASP A 193 18.22 17.64 -17.01
CA ASP A 193 16.99 17.12 -17.62
C ASP A 193 15.75 17.74 -16.95
N LYS A 194 14.56 17.44 -17.45
CA LYS A 194 13.29 18.03 -17.04
C LYS A 194 12.26 16.95 -16.76
N ILE A 195 11.62 17.04 -15.59
CA ILE A 195 10.43 16.29 -15.25
C ILE A 195 9.21 17.14 -15.53
N LYS A 196 8.29 16.65 -16.38
CA LYS A 196 7.04 17.34 -16.73
C LYS A 196 5.83 16.61 -16.14
N LEU A 197 4.93 17.37 -15.51
CA LEU A 197 3.68 16.88 -14.91
C LEU A 197 2.48 16.98 -15.88
N THR A 198 2.71 17.00 -17.17
CA THR A 198 1.65 17.26 -18.19
C THR A 198 0.96 16.01 -18.70
N ASN A 199 1.45 14.83 -18.32
CA ASN A 199 1.01 13.55 -18.89
C ASN A 199 0.73 12.51 -17.81
N MET A 200 -0.08 12.86 -16.80
CA MET A 200 -0.47 11.95 -15.74
C MET A 200 -1.87 11.38 -16.04
N HIS A 201 -1.93 10.25 -16.76
CA HIS A 201 -3.16 9.51 -17.07
C HIS A 201 -3.18 8.23 -16.24
N LEU A 202 -4.22 8.05 -15.45
CA LEU A 202 -4.41 6.90 -14.56
C LEU A 202 -5.85 6.41 -14.66
N PHE A 203 -6.09 5.18 -14.26
CA PHE A 203 -7.43 4.70 -13.96
C PHE A 203 -7.86 5.20 -12.59
N ASN A 204 -9.07 5.74 -12.50
CA ASN A 204 -9.70 6.07 -11.23
C ASN A 204 -10.29 4.82 -10.56
N SER A 205 -10.97 4.97 -9.41
CA SER A 205 -11.64 3.88 -8.68
C SER A 205 -12.71 3.15 -9.49
N ASP A 206 -13.29 3.81 -10.49
CA ASP A 206 -14.32 3.26 -11.38
C ASP A 206 -13.73 2.60 -12.63
N CYS A 207 -12.41 2.39 -12.66
CA CYS A 207 -11.67 1.86 -13.81
C CYS A 207 -11.81 2.71 -15.10
N VAL A 208 -12.05 4.01 -14.96
CA VAL A 208 -12.11 4.97 -16.08
C VAL A 208 -10.80 5.73 -16.20
N ILE A 209 -10.26 5.88 -17.42
CA ILE A 209 -9.05 6.66 -17.66
C ILE A 209 -9.34 8.14 -17.39
N LYS A 210 -8.55 8.74 -16.51
CA LYS A 210 -8.62 10.15 -16.15
C LYS A 210 -7.24 10.79 -16.24
N LYS A 211 -7.21 12.03 -16.76
CA LYS A 211 -6.02 12.87 -16.73
C LYS A 211 -6.01 13.69 -15.46
N TYR A 212 -4.88 13.70 -14.76
CA TYR A 212 -4.63 14.50 -13.57
C TYR A 212 -3.66 15.65 -13.91
N ASP A 213 -3.96 16.83 -13.41
CA ASP A 213 -3.14 18.03 -13.65
C ASP A 213 -2.08 18.26 -12.57
N SER A 214 -2.22 17.60 -11.42
CA SER A 214 -1.27 17.69 -10.30
C SER A 214 -1.24 16.40 -9.48
N PRO A 215 -0.15 16.12 -8.74
CA PRO A 215 -0.10 15.02 -7.78
C PRO A 215 -1.12 15.18 -6.65
N ASN A 216 -1.53 16.42 -6.34
CA ASN A 216 -2.53 16.72 -5.32
C ASN A 216 -3.89 16.16 -5.71
N GLU A 217 -4.31 16.29 -6.98
CA GLU A 217 -5.56 15.71 -7.46
C GLU A 217 -5.59 14.18 -7.33
N ILE A 218 -4.44 13.52 -7.58
CA ILE A 218 -4.32 12.07 -7.38
C ILE A 218 -4.44 11.74 -5.89
N LEU A 219 -3.82 12.53 -5.04
CA LEU A 219 -3.86 12.35 -3.59
C LEU A 219 -5.26 12.60 -3.02
N ASP A 220 -5.98 13.62 -3.48
CA ASP A 220 -7.35 13.95 -3.07
C ASP A 220 -8.30 12.79 -3.39
N GLU A 221 -8.23 12.26 -4.61
CA GLU A 221 -9.05 11.12 -5.02
C GLU A 221 -8.71 9.85 -4.23
N PHE A 222 -7.42 9.57 -4.03
CA PHE A 222 -6.96 8.46 -3.21
C PHE A 222 -7.49 8.55 -1.77
N VAL A 223 -7.42 9.75 -1.18
CA VAL A 223 -7.87 9.99 0.20
C VAL A 223 -9.36 9.74 0.36
N ALA A 224 -10.18 10.15 -0.62
CA ALA A 224 -11.61 9.90 -0.61
C ALA A 224 -11.94 8.40 -0.64
N VAL A 225 -11.32 7.66 -1.58
CA VAL A 225 -11.50 6.20 -1.74
C VAL A 225 -11.01 5.46 -0.49
N ARG A 226 -9.83 5.81 0.02
CA ARG A 226 -9.28 5.13 1.20
C ARG A 226 -10.12 5.37 2.46
N LEU A 227 -10.63 6.58 2.65
CA LEU A 227 -11.49 6.89 3.78
C LEU A 227 -12.80 6.10 3.75
N ASP A 228 -13.42 5.98 2.56
CA ASP A 228 -14.61 5.16 2.36
C ASP A 228 -14.34 3.68 2.69
N MET A 229 -13.22 3.14 2.24
CA MET A 229 -12.79 1.77 2.57
C MET A 229 -12.67 1.55 4.08
N TYR A 230 -12.17 2.51 4.86
CA TYR A 230 -12.16 2.41 6.32
C TYR A 230 -13.58 2.40 6.91
N GLY A 231 -14.51 3.12 6.30
CA GLY A 231 -15.93 3.08 6.65
C GLY A 231 -16.51 1.68 6.46
N GLN A 232 -16.35 1.12 5.25
CA GLN A 232 -16.82 -0.22 4.91
C GLN A 232 -16.19 -1.29 5.81
N ARG A 233 -14.88 -1.24 6.04
CA ARG A 233 -14.18 -2.16 6.94
C ARG A 233 -14.72 -2.10 8.37
N ARG A 234 -14.91 -0.90 8.92
CA ARG A 234 -15.47 -0.73 10.26
C ARG A 234 -16.84 -1.37 10.37
N ASP A 235 -17.71 -1.12 9.41
CA ASP A 235 -19.08 -1.62 9.43
C ASP A 235 -19.11 -3.15 9.27
N TYR A 236 -18.28 -3.72 8.41
CA TYR A 236 -18.11 -5.16 8.27
C TYR A 236 -17.61 -5.80 9.58
N MET A 237 -16.55 -5.25 10.18
CA MET A 237 -16.00 -5.75 11.44
C MET A 237 -17.04 -5.69 12.59
N LEU A 238 -17.80 -4.59 12.69
CA LEU A 238 -18.89 -4.47 13.65
C LEU A 238 -19.95 -5.54 13.44
N GLN A 239 -20.37 -5.75 12.19
CA GLN A 239 -21.37 -6.77 11.88
C GLN A 239 -20.85 -8.18 12.19
N ALA A 240 -19.60 -8.48 11.82
CA ALA A 240 -18.97 -9.77 12.12
C ALA A 240 -18.85 -10.03 13.63
N MET A 241 -18.51 -9.00 14.42
CA MET A 241 -18.46 -9.11 15.88
C MET A 241 -19.86 -9.28 16.49
N ARG A 242 -20.85 -8.50 16.03
CA ARG A 242 -22.24 -8.60 16.48
C ARG A 242 -22.86 -9.96 16.18
N ASN A 243 -22.52 -10.57 15.04
CA ASN A 243 -22.98 -11.91 14.67
C ASN A 243 -22.41 -13.00 15.60
N LYS A 244 -21.27 -12.74 16.27
CA LYS A 244 -20.67 -13.65 17.26
C LYS A 244 -21.28 -13.54 18.66
N LEU A 245 -21.92 -12.43 18.99
CA LEU A 245 -22.52 -12.23 20.34
C LEU A 245 -23.53 -13.31 20.72
N PRO A 246 -24.54 -13.65 19.88
CA PRO A 246 -25.53 -14.67 20.22
C PRO A 246 -24.91 -16.03 20.53
N TYR A 247 -23.81 -16.38 19.82
CA TYR A 247 -23.09 -17.62 20.10
C TYR A 247 -22.58 -17.66 21.55
N HIS A 248 -21.78 -16.68 21.96
CA HIS A 248 -21.20 -16.66 23.29
C HIS A 248 -22.27 -16.51 24.37
N GLU A 249 -23.28 -15.68 24.17
CA GLU A 249 -24.41 -15.50 25.13
C GLU A 249 -25.17 -16.80 25.34
N ASN A 250 -25.50 -17.51 24.27
CA ASN A 250 -26.21 -18.77 24.33
C ASN A 250 -25.35 -19.88 24.95
N VAL A 251 -24.07 -19.99 24.56
CA VAL A 251 -23.16 -20.99 25.13
C VAL A 251 -22.98 -20.80 26.63
N VAL A 252 -22.77 -19.56 27.10
CA VAL A 252 -22.67 -19.26 28.55
C VAL A 252 -23.93 -19.69 29.26
N ARG A 253 -25.10 -19.25 28.76
CA ARG A 253 -26.40 -19.58 29.35
C ARG A 253 -26.65 -21.07 29.37
N PHE A 254 -26.37 -21.79 28.26
CA PHE A 254 -26.54 -23.21 28.15
C PHE A 254 -25.66 -24.00 29.14
N ILE A 255 -24.34 -23.70 29.17
CA ILE A 255 -23.42 -24.38 30.10
C ILE A 255 -23.82 -24.14 31.54
N ARG A 256 -24.20 -22.93 31.91
CA ARG A 256 -24.68 -22.63 33.30
C ARG A 256 -25.92 -23.42 33.66
N GLN A 257 -26.93 -23.46 32.79
CA GLN A 257 -28.14 -24.23 32.97
C GLN A 257 -27.88 -25.75 33.09
N GLN A 258 -26.93 -26.26 32.32
CA GLN A 258 -26.54 -27.70 32.39
C GLN A 258 -25.73 -28.05 33.66
N CYS A 259 -25.14 -27.07 34.33
CA CYS A 259 -24.42 -27.25 35.58
C CYS A 259 -25.32 -27.20 36.82
N GLU A 260 -26.62 -26.88 36.68
CA GLU A 260 -27.59 -26.88 37.78
C GLU A 260 -27.98 -28.30 38.18
N LYS A 261 -28.58 -28.45 39.40
CA LYS A 261 -29.05 -29.76 39.93
C LYS A 261 -30.14 -30.35 39.06
N GLU A 262 -31.01 -29.51 38.52
CA GLU A 262 -32.06 -29.87 37.55
C GLU A 262 -31.79 -29.10 36.23
N PRO A 263 -31.02 -29.69 35.33
CA PRO A 263 -30.62 -28.99 34.10
C PRO A 263 -31.83 -28.72 33.20
N LEU A 264 -31.98 -27.47 32.76
CA LEU A 264 -33.03 -27.04 31.83
C LEU A 264 -32.37 -26.38 30.61
N PRO A 265 -32.65 -26.82 29.38
CA PRO A 265 -33.50 -28.00 29.07
C PRO A 265 -32.78 -29.33 29.34
N ASP A 266 -33.51 -30.34 29.86
CA ASP A 266 -32.98 -31.70 29.95
C ASP A 266 -33.07 -32.36 28.59
N LEU A 267 -31.93 -32.43 27.89
CA LEU A 267 -31.81 -32.99 26.54
C LEU A 267 -31.54 -34.48 26.56
N ARG A 268 -31.38 -35.12 27.72
CA ARG A 268 -31.09 -36.54 27.81
C ARG A 268 -32.29 -37.36 27.35
N ARG A 269 -32.02 -38.40 26.53
CA ARG A 269 -33.04 -39.34 26.00
C ARG A 269 -34.10 -38.68 25.12
N LYS A 270 -33.79 -37.53 24.49
CA LYS A 270 -34.66 -36.81 23.55
C LYS A 270 -34.20 -37.02 22.11
N THR A 271 -35.17 -36.94 21.19
CA THR A 271 -34.83 -36.88 19.74
C THR A 271 -34.26 -35.49 19.38
N PRO A 272 -33.54 -35.39 18.27
CA PRO A 272 -33.03 -34.08 17.82
C PRO A 272 -34.14 -33.04 17.67
N GLU A 273 -35.31 -33.43 17.13
CA GLU A 273 -36.44 -32.51 16.90
C GLU A 273 -37.06 -32.05 18.24
N GLU A 274 -37.11 -32.96 19.25
CA GLU A 274 -37.52 -32.58 20.60
C GLU A 274 -36.54 -31.62 21.26
N CYS A 275 -35.24 -31.85 21.07
CA CYS A 275 -34.19 -30.95 21.58
C CYS A 275 -34.31 -29.56 20.98
N ASP A 276 -34.49 -29.46 19.67
CA ASP A 276 -34.70 -28.19 18.97
C ASP A 276 -35.90 -27.42 19.50
N SER A 277 -37.04 -28.14 19.66
CA SER A 277 -38.25 -27.54 20.19
C SER A 277 -38.08 -27.04 21.64
N MET A 278 -37.29 -27.72 22.47
CA MET A 278 -37.00 -27.33 23.84
C MET A 278 -36.07 -26.10 23.88
N LEU A 279 -35.05 -26.06 23.04
CA LEU A 279 -34.13 -24.92 22.92
C LEU A 279 -34.86 -23.67 22.42
N GLU A 280 -35.78 -23.82 21.47
CA GLU A 280 -36.65 -22.71 21.02
C GLU A 280 -37.56 -22.19 22.15
N LYS A 281 -38.21 -23.07 22.90
CA LYS A 281 -39.05 -22.68 24.06
C LYS A 281 -38.23 -21.92 25.10
N GLN A 282 -36.96 -22.25 25.26
CA GLN A 282 -36.00 -21.55 26.12
C GLN A 282 -35.41 -20.29 25.51
N LYS A 283 -35.85 -19.89 24.29
CA LYS A 283 -35.39 -18.71 23.56
C LYS A 283 -33.89 -18.70 23.31
N PHE A 284 -33.33 -19.86 22.97
CA PHE A 284 -32.00 -19.91 22.39
C PHE A 284 -32.06 -19.47 20.92
N ALA A 285 -31.07 -18.70 20.45
CA ALA A 285 -31.02 -18.28 19.06
C ALA A 285 -30.45 -19.40 18.18
N ARG A 286 -31.05 -19.64 17.01
CA ARG A 286 -30.45 -20.48 15.96
C ARG A 286 -29.28 -19.73 15.35
N ILE A 287 -28.20 -20.46 15.07
CA ILE A 287 -27.05 -19.96 14.34
C ILE A 287 -26.91 -20.84 13.10
N SER A 288 -26.90 -20.24 11.91
CA SER A 288 -26.98 -20.96 10.62
C SER A 288 -28.16 -21.95 10.58
N ASP A 289 -29.33 -21.48 11.05
CA ASP A 289 -30.59 -22.22 11.11
C ASP A 289 -30.57 -23.50 11.99
N SER A 290 -29.53 -23.69 12.81
CA SER A 290 -29.33 -24.87 13.64
C SER A 290 -28.98 -24.51 15.09
N PHE A 291 -29.20 -25.47 16.02
CA PHE A 291 -28.69 -25.47 17.37
C PHE A 291 -27.45 -26.36 17.55
N ASP A 292 -26.85 -26.86 16.49
CA ASP A 292 -25.69 -27.76 16.53
C ASP A 292 -24.54 -27.21 17.37
N TYR A 293 -24.35 -25.90 17.41
CA TYR A 293 -23.32 -25.27 18.22
C TYR A 293 -23.50 -25.48 19.75
N LEU A 294 -24.72 -25.78 20.22
CA LEU A 294 -25.00 -26.16 21.59
C LEU A 294 -25.02 -27.68 21.75
N MET A 295 -25.63 -28.40 20.80
CA MET A 295 -25.83 -29.83 20.83
C MET A 295 -24.52 -30.62 20.71
N ASN A 296 -23.57 -30.10 19.94
CA ASN A 296 -22.25 -30.71 19.71
C ASN A 296 -21.20 -30.32 20.76
N LEU A 297 -21.58 -29.60 21.83
CA LEU A 297 -20.63 -29.30 22.89
C LEU A 297 -20.18 -30.58 23.61
N PRO A 298 -18.88 -30.86 23.71
CA PRO A 298 -18.37 -31.99 24.48
C PRO A 298 -18.84 -31.92 25.94
N ILE A 299 -19.23 -33.05 26.51
CA ILE A 299 -19.65 -33.12 27.93
C ILE A 299 -18.57 -32.55 28.88
N ALA A 300 -17.27 -32.75 28.53
CA ALA A 300 -16.15 -32.17 29.24
C ALA A 300 -16.13 -30.63 29.23
N SER A 301 -16.84 -30.00 28.31
CA SER A 301 -16.97 -28.55 28.17
C SER A 301 -18.09 -27.97 29.10
N LEU A 302 -18.99 -28.81 29.58
CA LEU A 302 -20.10 -28.40 30.43
C LEU A 302 -19.61 -28.21 31.90
N THR A 303 -18.74 -27.26 32.12
CA THR A 303 -18.17 -26.94 33.43
C THR A 303 -18.26 -25.45 33.71
N LEU A 304 -18.40 -25.08 34.97
CA LEU A 304 -18.43 -23.66 35.38
C LEU A 304 -17.17 -22.91 34.96
N LYS A 305 -16.01 -23.60 34.91
CA LYS A 305 -14.75 -23.00 34.43
C LYS A 305 -14.86 -22.60 32.96
N ASN A 306 -15.48 -23.40 32.12
CA ASN A 306 -15.68 -23.06 30.71
C ASN A 306 -16.74 -21.97 30.52
N ALA A 307 -17.80 -21.99 31.34
CA ALA A 307 -18.77 -20.88 31.39
C ALA A 307 -18.05 -19.54 31.63
N THR A 308 -17.21 -19.49 32.68
CA THR A 308 -16.45 -18.28 33.02
C THR A 308 -15.49 -17.85 31.91
N LYS A 309 -14.89 -18.81 31.16
CA LYS A 309 -14.06 -18.48 29.98
C LYS A 309 -14.89 -17.80 28.90
N HIS A 310 -16.03 -18.38 28.53
CA HIS A 310 -16.91 -17.80 27.52
C HIS A 310 -17.52 -16.46 27.95
N GLU A 311 -17.73 -16.24 29.25
CA GLU A 311 -18.15 -14.94 29.82
C GLU A 311 -17.07 -13.89 29.58
N LYS A 312 -15.82 -14.24 29.83
CA LYS A 312 -14.71 -13.34 29.58
C LYS A 312 -14.59 -13.02 28.06
N ASP A 313 -14.69 -14.03 27.20
CA ASP A 313 -14.68 -13.84 25.74
C ASP A 313 -15.84 -12.93 25.28
N LEU A 314 -17.02 -13.06 25.92
CA LEU A 314 -18.18 -12.22 25.65
C LEU A 314 -17.96 -10.76 26.10
N GLU A 315 -17.37 -10.56 27.27
CA GLU A 315 -17.06 -9.23 27.80
C GLU A 315 -16.00 -8.54 26.91
N ASP A 316 -14.91 -9.25 26.58
CA ASP A 316 -13.88 -8.77 25.66
C ASP A 316 -14.47 -8.42 24.28
N LEU A 317 -15.43 -9.20 23.79
CA LEU A 317 -16.10 -8.92 22.52
C LEU A 317 -16.97 -7.66 22.59
N ARG A 318 -17.71 -7.48 23.67
CA ARG A 318 -18.52 -6.28 23.91
C ARG A 318 -17.68 -5.02 24.03
N GLU A 319 -16.55 -5.11 24.72
CA GLU A 319 -15.58 -4.00 24.81
C GLU A 319 -15.00 -3.64 23.44
N LYS A 320 -14.62 -4.63 22.63
CA LYS A 320 -14.13 -4.43 21.25
C LYS A 320 -15.17 -3.76 20.37
N ILE A 321 -16.44 -4.20 20.45
CA ILE A 321 -17.54 -3.57 19.71
C ILE A 321 -17.68 -2.11 20.12
N LYS A 322 -17.76 -1.83 21.43
CA LYS A 322 -17.89 -0.46 21.96
C LYS A 322 -16.72 0.43 21.52
N LEU A 323 -15.50 -0.09 21.58
CA LEU A 323 -14.31 0.63 21.13
C LEU A 323 -14.40 0.95 19.64
N LEU A 324 -14.74 -0.04 18.80
CA LEU A 324 -14.83 0.14 17.36
C LEU A 324 -16.00 1.08 16.96
N GLU A 325 -17.14 1.04 17.66
CA GLU A 325 -18.26 1.98 17.49
C GLU A 325 -17.84 3.42 17.76
N SER A 326 -16.99 3.65 18.75
CA SER A 326 -16.48 4.98 19.08
C SER A 326 -15.30 5.43 18.18
N THR A 327 -14.70 4.50 17.42
CA THR A 327 -13.55 4.79 16.57
C THR A 327 -14.01 5.25 15.18
N THR A 328 -13.56 6.41 14.76
CA THR A 328 -13.87 6.93 13.43
C THR A 328 -12.95 6.35 12.36
N PRO A 329 -13.36 6.30 11.07
CA PRO A 329 -12.49 5.93 9.95
C PRO A 329 -11.18 6.72 9.92
N LYS A 330 -11.21 8.02 10.22
CA LYS A 330 -10.00 8.86 10.30
C LYS A 330 -9.03 8.42 11.40
N GLN A 331 -9.55 8.00 12.55
CA GLN A 331 -8.73 7.49 13.66
C GLN A 331 -8.12 6.13 13.33
N MET A 332 -8.86 5.25 12.63
CA MET A 332 -8.32 3.97 12.14
C MET A 332 -7.14 4.22 11.20
N TRP A 333 -7.32 5.10 10.22
CA TRP A 333 -6.26 5.44 9.28
C TRP A 333 -5.05 6.07 9.96
N ASN A 334 -5.26 7.03 10.86
CA ASN A 334 -4.17 7.65 11.62
C ASN A 334 -3.34 6.60 12.37
N ALA A 335 -3.99 5.66 13.05
CA ALA A 335 -3.31 4.61 13.81
C ALA A 335 -2.46 3.67 12.91
N GLU A 336 -2.91 3.38 11.70
CA GLU A 336 -2.15 2.57 10.73
C GLU A 336 -0.98 3.36 10.13
N LEU A 337 -1.18 4.63 9.80
CA LEU A 337 -0.09 5.50 9.35
C LEU A 337 1.02 5.64 10.40
N GLU A 338 0.67 5.69 11.69
CA GLU A 338 1.66 5.75 12.77
C GLU A 338 2.48 4.46 12.91
N LYS A 339 1.87 3.29 12.64
CA LYS A 339 2.57 1.99 12.62
C LYS A 339 3.58 1.89 11.47
N LEU A 340 3.36 2.62 10.39
CA LEU A 340 4.20 2.61 9.20
C LEU A 340 5.50 3.38 9.48
N ARG A 341 6.55 2.68 9.95
CA ARG A 341 7.79 3.30 10.47
C ARG A 341 8.83 3.66 9.41
N ALA A 342 8.91 2.97 8.30
CA ALA A 342 9.84 3.30 7.20
C ALA A 342 9.41 2.58 5.91
N ILE A 343 9.24 3.32 4.87
CA ILE A 343 9.19 2.84 3.48
C ILE A 343 10.39 3.40 2.72
#